data_bb8d7e27236fb9359cce4d07195af870
#
_entry.id   bb8d7e27236fb9359cce4d07195af870
#
_cell.length_a   1.000
_cell.length_b   1.000
_cell.length_c   1.000
_cell.angle_alpha   90.00
_cell.angle_beta   90.00
_cell.angle_gamma   90.00
#
_symmetry.space_group_name_H-M   'P 1'
#
loop_
_entity.id
_entity.type
_entity.pdbx_description
1 polymer ?
#
loop_
_entity_poly.entity_id
_entity_poly.type
_entity_poly.pdbx_seq_one_letter_code
_entity_poly.pdbx_strand_id
1 'polypeptide(L)'
;PAADLAWMNSPSNPTGRVHSIDEIKACIDWSRKNNSILISDECYLEFDHTAHSVSVLSQTGGDNTNILAVHSLSKRSSMAGYRAAFMVGDSALIAQIREIRKHGGMMVPLPVQKAMTVALSDDLHVAEQRARYNARKDAMRPALESAGFTVEFSDSGLYLWCTRNEDAWTS
;
A
#
# COMPACT_ATOMS: atom_id res chain seq x y z
N PRO A 1 4.76 -19.13 -13.11
CA PRO A 1 4.57 -20.23 -12.17
C PRO A 1 3.12 -20.26 -11.69
N ALA A 2 2.59 -21.46 -11.41
CA ALA A 2 1.30 -21.61 -10.76
C ALA A 2 1.47 -21.33 -9.26
N ALA A 3 0.55 -20.59 -8.69
CA ALA A 3 0.50 -20.30 -7.24
C ALA A 3 -0.97 -20.14 -6.84
N ASP A 4 -1.32 -20.52 -5.61
CA ASP A 4 -2.69 -20.35 -5.11
C ASP A 4 -2.96 -18.88 -4.73
N LEU A 5 -1.89 -18.14 -4.37
CA LEU A 5 -1.95 -16.76 -3.94
C LEU A 5 -0.74 -15.98 -4.46
N ALA A 6 -0.99 -14.75 -4.91
CA ALA A 6 0.04 -13.76 -5.23
C ALA A 6 -0.14 -12.52 -4.35
N TRP A 7 0.97 -11.94 -3.92
CA TRP A 7 0.99 -10.70 -3.17
C TRP A 7 1.68 -9.61 -3.98
N MET A 8 0.99 -8.48 -4.19
CA MET A 8 1.51 -7.28 -4.82
C MET A 8 1.59 -6.17 -3.78
N ASN A 9 2.63 -5.33 -3.83
CA ASN A 9 2.75 -4.16 -2.97
C ASN A 9 2.97 -2.91 -3.83
N SER A 10 1.92 -2.09 -3.97
CA SER A 10 1.97 -0.86 -4.77
C SER A 10 1.09 0.22 -4.13
N PRO A 11 1.68 1.36 -3.74
CA PRO A 11 3.12 1.71 -3.74
C PRO A 11 3.96 0.83 -2.84
N SER A 12 5.17 0.52 -3.28
CA SER A 12 6.03 -0.48 -2.66
C SER A 12 6.78 0.05 -1.42
N ASN A 13 6.82 -0.74 -0.37
CA ASN A 13 7.71 -0.54 0.77
C ASN A 13 8.85 -1.59 0.67
N PRO A 14 10.15 -1.21 0.66
CA PRO A 14 10.68 0.11 1.02
C PRO A 14 10.97 1.05 -0.17
N THR A 15 10.85 0.61 -1.41
CA THR A 15 11.40 1.34 -2.58
C THR A 15 10.62 2.60 -2.97
N GLY A 16 9.34 2.69 -2.58
CA GLY A 16 8.46 3.76 -3.01
C GLY A 16 8.01 3.66 -4.48
N ARG A 17 8.33 2.55 -5.17
CA ARG A 17 7.92 2.35 -6.56
C ARG A 17 6.40 2.22 -6.66
N VAL A 18 5.83 2.91 -7.63
CA VAL A 18 4.44 2.80 -8.02
C VAL A 18 4.35 1.92 -9.27
N HIS A 19 3.51 0.87 -9.22
CA HIS A 19 3.25 0.06 -10.40
C HIS A 19 2.36 0.81 -11.39
N SER A 20 2.68 0.66 -12.68
CA SER A 20 1.83 1.19 -13.75
C SER A 20 0.50 0.47 -13.83
N ILE A 21 -0.49 1.12 -14.45
CA ILE A 21 -1.82 0.52 -14.70
C ILE A 21 -1.69 -0.79 -15.49
N ASP A 22 -0.76 -0.85 -16.45
CA ASP A 22 -0.55 -2.07 -17.25
C ASP A 22 0.05 -3.21 -16.42
N GLU A 23 0.98 -2.92 -15.51
CA GLU A 23 1.50 -3.92 -14.57
C GLU A 23 0.41 -4.44 -13.62
N ILE A 24 -0.44 -3.55 -13.11
CA ILE A 24 -1.58 -3.94 -12.26
C ILE A 24 -2.56 -4.84 -13.04
N LYS A 25 -2.92 -4.45 -14.26
CA LYS A 25 -3.79 -5.26 -15.13
C LYS A 25 -3.18 -6.61 -15.45
N ALA A 26 -1.89 -6.66 -15.73
CA ALA A 26 -1.19 -7.92 -15.97
C ALA A 26 -1.25 -8.87 -14.75
N CYS A 27 -1.17 -8.33 -13.53
CA CYS A 27 -1.37 -9.12 -12.30
C CYS A 27 -2.81 -9.63 -12.16
N ILE A 28 -3.81 -8.80 -12.49
CA ILE A 28 -5.23 -9.18 -12.48
C ILE A 28 -5.47 -10.30 -13.50
N ASP A 29 -4.98 -10.16 -14.73
CA ASP A 29 -5.14 -11.15 -15.79
C ASP A 29 -4.45 -12.47 -15.44
N TRP A 30 -3.27 -12.39 -14.82
CA TRP A 30 -2.57 -13.57 -14.32
C TRP A 30 -3.39 -14.28 -13.23
N SER A 31 -3.95 -13.56 -12.28
CA SER A 31 -4.81 -14.11 -11.22
C SER A 31 -6.01 -14.84 -11.81
N ARG A 32 -6.73 -14.22 -12.73
CA ARG A 32 -7.89 -14.80 -13.42
C ARG A 32 -7.53 -16.05 -14.23
N LYS A 33 -6.44 -15.99 -15.00
CA LYS A 33 -5.96 -17.10 -15.83
C LYS A 33 -5.59 -18.32 -15.00
N ASN A 34 -5.05 -18.14 -13.80
CA ASN A 34 -4.56 -19.22 -12.94
C ASN A 34 -5.56 -19.59 -11.83
N ASN A 35 -6.72 -18.94 -11.79
CA ASN A 35 -7.69 -19.05 -10.68
C ASN A 35 -7.02 -18.87 -9.32
N SER A 36 -6.12 -17.91 -9.22
CA SER A 36 -5.30 -17.59 -8.05
C SER A 36 -5.87 -16.37 -7.32
N ILE A 37 -5.66 -16.27 -6.01
CA ILE A 37 -5.99 -15.07 -5.26
C ILE A 37 -4.88 -14.04 -5.45
N LEU A 38 -5.26 -12.80 -5.82
CA LEU A 38 -4.37 -11.64 -5.85
C LEU A 38 -4.68 -10.73 -4.66
N ILE A 39 -3.68 -10.47 -3.83
CA ILE A 39 -3.78 -9.48 -2.74
C ILE A 39 -2.86 -8.30 -3.06
N SER A 40 -3.42 -7.09 -3.08
CA SER A 40 -2.68 -5.84 -3.24
C SER A 40 -2.54 -5.15 -1.88
N ASP A 41 -1.30 -4.98 -1.41
CA ASP A 41 -0.99 -4.13 -0.27
C ASP A 41 -0.88 -2.67 -0.75
N GLU A 42 -1.87 -1.88 -0.36
CA GLU A 42 -2.04 -0.48 -0.77
C GLU A 42 -1.86 0.49 0.42
N CYS A 43 -1.11 0.08 1.44
CA CYS A 43 -0.93 0.87 2.66
C CYS A 43 -0.30 2.26 2.43
N TYR A 44 0.34 2.49 1.29
CA TYR A 44 0.99 3.74 0.91
C TYR A 44 0.29 4.49 -0.24
N LEU A 45 -0.90 4.03 -0.66
CA LEU A 45 -1.63 4.61 -1.80
C LEU A 45 -1.80 6.14 -1.69
N GLU A 46 -2.07 6.63 -0.49
CA GLU A 46 -2.31 8.04 -0.20
C GLU A 46 -1.03 8.91 -0.14
N PHE A 47 0.16 8.29 -0.24
CA PHE A 47 1.46 8.97 -0.14
C PHE A 47 2.18 9.09 -1.48
N ASP A 48 1.46 8.95 -2.58
CA ASP A 48 2.00 9.16 -3.91
C ASP A 48 2.20 10.65 -4.20
N HIS A 49 3.43 11.03 -4.58
CA HIS A 49 3.78 12.36 -5.05
C HIS A 49 3.28 12.65 -6.45
N THR A 50 3.21 11.60 -7.26
CA THR A 50 3.01 11.71 -8.72
C THR A 50 1.53 11.68 -9.08
N ALA A 51 0.67 11.34 -8.12
CA ALA A 51 -0.77 11.10 -8.31
C ALA A 51 -1.08 9.99 -9.35
N HIS A 52 -0.16 9.05 -9.54
CA HIS A 52 -0.32 7.92 -10.46
C HIS A 52 -0.77 6.63 -9.78
N SER A 53 -0.71 6.58 -8.44
CA SER A 53 -1.16 5.41 -7.68
C SER A 53 -2.65 5.19 -7.84
N VAL A 54 -3.00 3.95 -8.17
CA VAL A 54 -4.39 3.52 -8.27
C VAL A 54 -4.59 2.22 -7.50
N SER A 55 -5.78 2.04 -6.92
CA SER A 55 -6.13 0.77 -6.31
C SER A 55 -6.30 -0.32 -7.38
N VAL A 56 -5.86 -1.55 -7.05
CA VAL A 56 -6.12 -2.73 -7.89
C VAL A 56 -7.61 -2.87 -8.22
N LEU A 57 -8.49 -2.54 -7.27
CA LEU A 57 -9.93 -2.67 -7.44
C LEU A 57 -10.50 -1.70 -8.48
N SER A 58 -9.85 -0.56 -8.71
CA SER A 58 -10.27 0.37 -9.77
C SER A 58 -9.96 -0.16 -11.18
N GLN A 59 -9.13 -1.20 -11.30
CA GLN A 59 -8.69 -1.78 -12.57
C GLN A 59 -9.37 -3.12 -12.91
N THR A 60 -10.24 -3.63 -12.02
CA THR A 60 -10.91 -4.92 -12.20
C THR A 60 -12.05 -4.92 -13.21
N GLY A 61 -12.52 -3.73 -13.62
CA GLY A 61 -13.72 -3.58 -14.45
C GLY A 61 -15.02 -3.90 -13.70
N GLY A 62 -15.00 -3.90 -12.36
CA GLY A 62 -16.14 -4.23 -11.49
C GLY A 62 -16.22 -5.71 -11.08
N ASP A 63 -15.42 -6.59 -11.68
CA ASP A 63 -15.29 -7.99 -11.26
C ASP A 63 -14.11 -8.16 -10.32
N ASN A 64 -14.40 -8.23 -9.03
CA ASN A 64 -13.39 -8.40 -7.97
C ASN A 64 -13.16 -9.86 -7.58
N THR A 65 -13.64 -10.83 -8.35
CA THR A 65 -13.45 -12.26 -8.05
C THR A 65 -11.97 -12.58 -7.85
N ASN A 66 -11.63 -13.20 -6.72
CA ASN A 66 -10.27 -13.54 -6.29
C ASN A 66 -9.33 -12.34 -6.09
N ILE A 67 -9.83 -11.10 -6.02
CA ILE A 67 -8.99 -9.91 -5.86
C ILE A 67 -9.32 -9.20 -4.55
N LEU A 68 -8.28 -8.90 -3.76
CA LEU A 68 -8.36 -8.21 -2.49
C LEU A 68 -7.38 -7.04 -2.45
N ALA A 69 -7.78 -5.92 -1.86
CA ALA A 69 -6.92 -4.80 -1.51
C ALA A 69 -6.83 -4.65 0.01
N VAL A 70 -5.62 -4.39 0.52
CA VAL A 70 -5.34 -4.18 1.94
C VAL A 70 -4.92 -2.74 2.17
N HIS A 71 -5.58 -2.08 3.11
CA HIS A 71 -5.31 -0.70 3.49
C HIS A 71 -5.03 -0.59 4.98
N SER A 72 -4.24 0.41 5.37
CA SER A 72 -3.92 0.66 6.77
C SER A 72 -4.02 2.15 7.12
N LEU A 73 -4.58 2.43 8.29
CA LEU A 73 -4.59 3.78 8.84
C LEU A 73 -3.27 4.14 9.54
N SER A 74 -2.36 3.17 9.69
CA SER A 74 -1.07 3.37 10.36
C SER A 74 -0.28 4.54 9.79
N LYS A 75 -0.25 4.66 8.45
CA LYS A 75 0.46 5.73 7.75
C LYS A 75 -0.51 6.82 7.30
N ARG A 76 -1.60 6.45 6.62
CA ARG A 76 -2.63 7.37 6.13
C ARG A 76 -3.06 8.39 7.18
N SER A 77 -3.35 7.93 8.40
CA SER A 77 -3.93 8.75 9.48
C SER A 77 -3.04 8.80 10.73
N SER A 78 -1.75 8.45 10.63
CA SER A 78 -0.81 8.42 11.77
C SER A 78 -1.30 7.56 12.95
N MET A 79 -2.07 6.50 12.67
CA MET A 79 -2.72 5.64 13.66
C MET A 79 -2.00 4.29 13.84
N ALA A 80 -0.68 4.24 13.71
CA ALA A 80 0.09 2.99 13.81
C ALA A 80 -0.13 2.26 15.15
N GLY A 81 -0.22 2.98 16.25
CA GLY A 81 -0.47 2.43 17.59
C GLY A 81 -1.86 1.80 17.77
N TYR A 82 -2.84 2.21 16.96
CA TYR A 82 -4.21 1.69 17.03
C TYR A 82 -4.37 0.31 16.37
N ARG A 83 -3.39 -0.17 15.62
CA ARG A 83 -3.43 -1.45 14.90
C ARG A 83 -4.64 -1.55 13.97
N ALA A 84 -4.98 -0.47 13.27
CA ALA A 84 -6.15 -0.31 12.44
C ALA A 84 -5.82 -0.50 10.96
N ALA A 85 -6.39 -1.56 10.38
CA ALA A 85 -6.29 -1.90 8.95
C ALA A 85 -7.60 -2.52 8.48
N PHE A 86 -7.84 -2.55 7.18
CA PHE A 86 -9.01 -3.18 6.59
C PHE A 86 -8.66 -3.81 5.24
N MET A 87 -9.51 -4.72 4.81
CA MET A 87 -9.43 -5.42 3.54
C MET A 87 -10.74 -5.30 2.80
N VAL A 88 -10.68 -5.09 1.50
CA VAL A 88 -11.84 -4.96 0.60
C VAL A 88 -11.59 -5.74 -0.70
N GLY A 89 -12.66 -6.09 -1.42
CA GLY A 89 -12.55 -6.79 -2.70
C GLY A 89 -13.59 -7.89 -2.84
N ASP A 90 -13.17 -9.10 -3.23
CA ASP A 90 -14.03 -10.27 -3.39
C ASP A 90 -14.90 -10.52 -2.15
N SER A 91 -16.22 -10.41 -2.31
CA SER A 91 -17.17 -10.52 -1.20
C SER A 91 -17.21 -11.91 -0.57
N ALA A 92 -16.98 -12.97 -1.34
CA ALA A 92 -16.96 -14.34 -0.85
C ALA A 92 -15.71 -14.59 0.01
N LEU A 93 -14.55 -14.13 -0.45
CA LEU A 93 -13.30 -14.21 0.33
C LEU A 93 -13.39 -13.36 1.60
N ILE A 94 -13.92 -12.14 1.52
CA ILE A 94 -14.12 -11.26 2.68
C ILE A 94 -15.03 -11.91 3.72
N ALA A 95 -16.11 -12.58 3.30
CA ALA A 95 -16.99 -13.29 4.21
C ALA A 95 -16.26 -14.43 4.95
N GLN A 96 -15.46 -15.23 4.23
CA GLN A 96 -14.67 -16.31 4.83
C GLN A 96 -13.61 -15.78 5.81
N ILE A 97 -12.84 -14.76 5.39
CA ILE A 97 -11.81 -14.13 6.22
C ILE A 97 -12.43 -13.55 7.50
N ARG A 98 -13.60 -12.93 7.39
CA ARG A 98 -14.33 -12.40 8.56
C ARG A 98 -14.66 -13.47 9.57
N GLU A 99 -15.16 -14.63 9.15
CA GLU A 99 -15.46 -15.75 10.05
C GLU A 99 -14.19 -16.32 10.70
N ILE A 100 -13.12 -16.49 9.95
CA ILE A 100 -11.82 -16.94 10.48
C ILE A 100 -11.31 -15.96 11.54
N ARG A 101 -11.34 -14.67 11.27
CA ARG A 101 -10.87 -13.62 12.19
C ARG A 101 -11.74 -13.53 13.45
N LYS A 102 -13.04 -13.68 13.33
CA LYS A 102 -13.98 -13.69 14.44
C LYS A 102 -13.67 -14.83 15.42
N HIS A 103 -13.44 -16.02 14.92
CA HIS A 103 -13.14 -17.20 15.74
C HIS A 103 -11.68 -17.27 16.19
N GLY A 104 -10.77 -16.65 15.44
CA GLY A 104 -9.35 -16.53 15.79
C GLY A 104 -9.02 -15.41 16.78
N GLY A 105 -10.01 -14.67 17.29
CA GLY A 105 -9.80 -13.57 18.23
C GLY A 105 -9.14 -12.33 17.63
N MET A 106 -9.11 -12.20 16.29
CA MET A 106 -8.47 -11.10 15.58
C MET A 106 -9.44 -9.95 15.25
N MET A 107 -10.32 -9.63 16.17
CA MET A 107 -11.28 -8.53 16.01
C MET A 107 -10.69 -7.21 16.49
N VAL A 108 -10.89 -6.17 15.69
CA VAL A 108 -10.51 -4.80 16.08
C VAL A 108 -11.50 -4.29 17.13
N PRO A 109 -11.04 -3.75 18.27
CA PRO A 109 -11.92 -3.22 19.31
C PRO A 109 -12.85 -2.12 18.79
N LEU A 110 -14.09 -2.07 19.28
CA LEU A 110 -15.11 -1.11 18.83
C LEU A 110 -14.66 0.36 18.89
N PRO A 111 -13.96 0.84 19.94
CA PRO A 111 -13.47 2.21 19.97
C PRO A 111 -12.51 2.51 18.80
N VAL A 112 -11.65 1.55 18.45
CA VAL A 112 -10.73 1.67 17.30
C VAL A 112 -11.52 1.71 15.99
N GLN A 113 -12.54 0.87 15.83
CA GLN A 113 -13.41 0.90 14.64
C GLN A 113 -14.09 2.26 14.46
N LYS A 114 -14.59 2.85 15.55
CA LYS A 114 -15.18 4.20 15.52
C LYS A 114 -14.15 5.27 15.11
N ALA A 115 -12.95 5.21 15.68
CA ALA A 115 -11.86 6.10 15.28
C ALA A 115 -11.48 5.93 13.81
N MET A 116 -11.44 4.70 13.30
CA MET A 116 -11.24 4.42 11.87
C MET A 116 -12.30 5.09 11.00
N THR A 117 -13.57 4.97 11.38
CA THR A 117 -14.68 5.57 10.61
C THR A 117 -14.52 7.09 10.50
N VAL A 118 -14.17 7.76 11.61
CA VAL A 118 -13.93 9.21 11.60
C VAL A 118 -12.73 9.57 10.72
N ALA A 119 -11.61 8.86 10.89
CA ALA A 119 -10.40 9.11 10.11
C ALA A 119 -10.60 8.86 8.59
N LEU A 120 -11.42 7.89 8.21
CA LEU A 120 -11.74 7.60 6.80
C LEU A 120 -12.74 8.61 6.20
N SER A 121 -13.43 9.38 7.04
CA SER A 121 -14.36 10.43 6.59
C SER A 121 -13.69 11.80 6.41
N ASP A 122 -12.40 11.91 6.72
CA ASP A 122 -11.63 13.14 6.64
C ASP A 122 -10.36 12.93 5.82
N ASP A 123 -10.27 13.58 4.66
CA ASP A 123 -9.10 13.54 3.78
C ASP A 123 -8.17 14.76 3.96
N LEU A 124 -8.59 15.78 4.71
CA LEU A 124 -7.78 16.98 4.91
C LEU A 124 -6.49 16.68 5.68
N HIS A 125 -6.58 15.92 6.78
CA HIS A 125 -5.39 15.53 7.56
C HIS A 125 -4.42 14.66 6.73
N VAL A 126 -4.94 13.86 5.80
CA VAL A 126 -4.13 13.03 4.89
C VAL A 126 -3.36 13.91 3.92
N ALA A 127 -4.05 14.87 3.29
CA ALA A 127 -3.44 15.83 2.36
C ALA A 127 -2.35 16.67 3.05
N GLU A 128 -2.62 17.17 4.27
CA GLU A 128 -1.64 17.91 5.05
C GLU A 128 -0.41 17.06 5.39
N GLN A 129 -0.61 15.83 5.84
CA GLN A 129 0.49 14.96 6.21
C GLN A 129 1.31 14.53 4.99
N ARG A 130 0.66 14.25 3.86
CA ARG A 130 1.33 13.99 2.58
C ARG A 130 2.21 15.17 2.18
N ALA A 131 1.68 16.39 2.22
CA ALA A 131 2.45 17.60 1.90
C ALA A 131 3.70 17.75 2.78
N ARG A 132 3.60 17.45 4.09
CA ARG A 132 4.75 17.49 5.02
C ARG A 132 5.81 16.45 4.67
N TYR A 133 5.43 15.23 4.32
CA TYR A 133 6.36 14.19 3.89
C TYR A 133 7.02 14.55 2.56
N ASN A 134 6.26 15.10 1.63
CA ASN A 134 6.77 15.55 0.35
C ASN A 134 7.85 16.63 0.54
N ALA A 135 7.57 17.66 1.33
CA ALA A 135 8.54 18.72 1.64
C ALA A 135 9.83 18.17 2.29
N ARG A 136 9.73 17.15 3.16
CA ARG A 136 10.91 16.50 3.77
C ARG A 136 11.72 15.75 2.75
N LYS A 137 11.07 14.98 1.85
CA LYS A 137 11.75 14.24 0.78
C LYS A 137 12.45 15.20 -0.19
N ASP A 138 11.77 16.28 -0.57
CA ASP A 138 12.32 17.31 -1.47
C ASP A 138 13.54 18.02 -0.87
N ALA A 139 13.54 18.26 0.44
CA ALA A 139 14.68 18.85 1.13
C ALA A 139 15.85 17.85 1.29
N MET A 140 15.57 16.56 1.50
CA MET A 140 16.58 15.54 1.75
C MET A 140 17.24 15.02 0.46
N ARG A 141 16.50 14.91 -0.62
CA ARG A 141 16.98 14.35 -1.91
C ARG A 141 18.26 15.02 -2.40
N PRO A 142 18.35 16.37 -2.53
CA PRO A 142 19.58 17.02 -3.00
C PRO A 142 20.77 16.79 -2.09
N ALA A 143 20.55 16.68 -0.78
CA ALA A 143 21.63 16.41 0.19
C ALA A 143 22.21 15.01 0.01
N LEU A 144 21.36 14.01 -0.22
CA LEU A 144 21.77 12.63 -0.50
C LEU A 144 22.52 12.55 -1.83
N GLU A 145 22.00 13.17 -2.88
CA GLU A 145 22.62 13.21 -4.20
C GLU A 145 23.99 13.91 -4.15
N SER A 146 24.12 15.02 -3.41
CA SER A 146 25.39 15.70 -3.17
C SER A 146 26.39 14.86 -2.38
N ALA A 147 25.92 13.93 -1.55
CA ALA A 147 26.73 12.97 -0.82
C ALA A 147 27.10 11.72 -1.64
N GLY A 148 26.76 11.69 -2.93
CA GLY A 148 27.09 10.60 -3.84
C GLY A 148 26.10 9.43 -3.85
N PHE A 149 24.91 9.61 -3.27
CA PHE A 149 23.84 8.62 -3.40
C PHE A 149 23.02 8.83 -4.67
N THR A 150 22.58 7.73 -5.26
CA THR A 150 21.54 7.73 -6.29
C THR A 150 20.21 7.42 -5.63
N VAL A 151 19.20 8.29 -5.79
CA VAL A 151 17.84 8.05 -5.31
C VAL A 151 17.07 7.38 -6.42
N GLU A 152 16.69 6.12 -6.19
CA GLU A 152 15.91 5.31 -7.12
C GLU A 152 14.45 5.29 -6.72
N PHE A 153 13.54 5.21 -7.68
CA PHE A 153 12.10 5.19 -7.41
C PHE A 153 11.67 6.34 -6.48
N SER A 154 11.11 5.97 -5.30
CA SER A 154 10.72 6.93 -4.25
C SER A 154 9.55 7.83 -4.65
N ASP A 155 8.73 7.37 -5.61
CA ASP A 155 7.54 8.08 -6.10
C ASP A 155 6.47 8.20 -5.03
N SER A 156 6.39 7.22 -4.13
CA SER A 156 5.46 7.19 -3.02
C SER A 156 6.11 6.74 -1.71
N GLY A 157 5.32 6.72 -0.63
CA GLY A 157 5.78 6.30 0.69
C GLY A 157 6.55 7.36 1.46
N LEU A 158 7.17 6.92 2.55
CA LEU A 158 7.82 7.78 3.54
C LEU A 158 9.34 7.77 3.45
N TYR A 159 9.91 7.03 2.49
CA TYR A 159 11.33 6.77 2.38
C TYR A 159 11.90 7.38 1.11
N LEU A 160 13.22 7.58 1.10
CA LEU A 160 14.03 7.70 -0.09
C LEU A 160 14.85 6.42 -0.21
N TRP A 161 14.66 5.68 -1.30
CA TRP A 161 15.41 4.47 -1.58
C TRP A 161 16.70 4.85 -2.30
N CYS A 162 17.84 4.61 -1.66
CA CYS A 162 19.12 5.13 -2.11
C CYS A 162 20.14 4.01 -2.28
N THR A 163 21.02 4.16 -3.27
CA THR A 163 22.20 3.31 -3.47
C THR A 163 23.45 4.17 -3.73
N ARG A 164 24.65 3.65 -3.36
CA ARG A 164 25.94 4.20 -3.78
C ARG A 164 26.72 3.23 -4.65
N ASN A 165 26.13 2.13 -5.09
CA ASN A 165 26.77 1.02 -5.77
C ASN A 165 27.93 0.39 -4.96
N GLU A 166 27.82 0.42 -3.64
CA GLU A 166 28.73 -0.19 -2.68
C GLU A 166 28.07 -1.41 -2.04
N ASP A 167 28.91 -2.36 -1.60
CA ASP A 167 28.40 -3.48 -0.81
C ASP A 167 27.95 -2.95 0.56
N ALA A 168 26.67 -3.13 0.87
CA ALA A 168 26.06 -2.67 2.14
C ALA A 168 26.70 -3.29 3.40
N TRP A 169 27.49 -4.35 3.25
CA TRP A 169 28.21 -5.00 4.35
C TRP A 169 29.62 -4.45 4.59
N THR A 170 30.13 -3.60 3.69
CA THR A 170 31.48 -3.03 3.73
C THR A 170 31.50 -1.51 3.92
N SER A 171 30.35 -0.88 3.97
CA SER A 171 30.21 0.58 4.18
C SER A 171 29.84 0.95 5.62
#